data_a88e923bcc3b628ba972be6de5ea192a
#
_entry.id   a88e923bcc3b628ba972be6de5ea192a
#
_cell.length_a   1.000
_cell.length_b   1.000
_cell.length_c   1.000
_cell.angle_alpha   90.00
_cell.angle_beta   90.00
_cell.angle_gamma   90.00
#
_symmetry.space_group_name_H-M   'P 1'
#
loop_
_entity.id
_entity.type
_entity.pdbx_description
1 polymer ?
#
loop_
_entity_poly.entity_id
_entity_poly.type
_entity_poly.pdbx_seq_one_letter_code
_entity_poly.pdbx_strand_id
1 'polypeptide(L)'
;MKRERIVYIFDLVKDIEAQVVSETEYLFDLVEAVEKIKEEWLSKLPYHLNVIDELHINENAHSRILTKLLQYKSESGRYEFLESLLAYIVTKRDCTAFGYIIIKEPQITQEKCRIDLWVRDKEYAIIFENKVYNARDQEHQLSKYINQTKQCNYREEQIFVVYLSSWGQEPEEQSWDKYKDVFASRYVNLSFRDDIVNWLKKQVILNIRDKDFYLNSAVLQYIDYLEGIYKKRTIDKEMNMEIRKVIEERLKLDKCLDNREKVRILQSKIDDMDEILQQMETMQNEYRNKIFASWREEVANRYPQYRHTTPEDDTHVGVIMEIGGIEVWAYIFENSQLYCQVEMSRDLPNKKRNIKKSWVYLGLEDLLPQEQTDAIWKYFDYNDFEGVFNCFLQLVEKCKQEIERENQAGVESEAESVE
;
A
#
# COMPACT_ATOMS: atom_id res chain seq x y z
N MET A 1 55.70 13.77 -24.40
CA MET A 1 54.30 14.11 -24.79
C MET A 1 53.27 13.03 -24.57
N LYS A 2 53.33 11.80 -25.17
CA LYS A 2 52.31 10.77 -24.91
C LYS A 2 52.34 10.19 -23.48
N ARG A 3 53.52 10.00 -22.89
CA ARG A 3 53.69 9.43 -21.54
C ARG A 3 53.25 10.41 -20.45
N GLU A 4 53.51 11.67 -20.60
CA GLU A 4 53.08 12.74 -19.69
C GLU A 4 51.57 12.94 -19.67
N ARG A 5 50.92 12.84 -20.85
CA ARG A 5 49.44 12.85 -20.90
C ARG A 5 48.79 11.66 -20.23
N ILE A 6 49.40 10.47 -20.28
CA ILE A 6 48.90 9.28 -19.63
C ILE A 6 49.01 9.44 -18.09
N VAL A 7 50.17 9.92 -17.62
CA VAL A 7 50.35 10.19 -16.17
C VAL A 7 49.33 11.22 -15.67
N TYR A 8 49.16 12.32 -16.40
CA TYR A 8 48.20 13.35 -16.05
C TYR A 8 46.74 12.81 -15.99
N ILE A 9 46.36 11.93 -16.93
CA ILE A 9 45.03 11.28 -16.89
C ILE A 9 44.90 10.34 -15.68
N PHE A 10 45.92 9.56 -15.31
CA PHE A 10 45.92 8.73 -14.13
C PHE A 10 45.86 9.54 -12.83
N ASP A 11 46.56 10.65 -12.74
CA ASP A 11 46.52 11.55 -11.58
C ASP A 11 45.12 12.21 -11.49
N LEU A 12 44.53 12.65 -12.61
CA LEU A 12 43.18 13.19 -12.64
C LEU A 12 42.12 12.17 -12.24
N VAL A 13 42.25 10.92 -12.69
CA VAL A 13 41.34 9.84 -12.30
C VAL A 13 41.45 9.56 -10.78
N LYS A 14 42.67 9.53 -10.21
CA LYS A 14 42.86 9.36 -8.75
C LYS A 14 42.30 10.54 -7.95
N ASP A 15 42.43 11.75 -8.43
CA ASP A 15 41.86 12.94 -7.79
C ASP A 15 40.33 12.90 -7.83
N ILE A 16 39.74 12.48 -8.95
CA ILE A 16 38.28 12.27 -9.09
C ILE A 16 37.83 11.15 -8.17
N GLU A 17 38.51 10.00 -8.14
CA GLU A 17 38.20 8.88 -7.24
C GLU A 17 38.27 9.31 -5.77
N ALA A 18 39.30 10.05 -5.37
CA ALA A 18 39.43 10.56 -4.02
C ALA A 18 38.32 11.58 -3.66
N GLN A 19 37.93 12.41 -4.61
CA GLN A 19 36.81 13.35 -4.42
C GLN A 19 35.49 12.62 -4.27
N VAL A 20 35.18 11.65 -5.12
CA VAL A 20 33.97 10.82 -5.05
C VAL A 20 33.89 10.05 -3.71
N VAL A 21 35.00 9.46 -3.27
CA VAL A 21 35.06 8.77 -1.97
C VAL A 21 34.78 9.75 -0.83
N SER A 22 35.39 10.94 -0.84
CA SER A 22 35.16 11.97 0.19
C SER A 22 33.72 12.48 0.21
N GLU A 23 33.10 12.64 -0.96
CA GLU A 23 31.69 13.08 -1.07
C GLU A 23 30.74 11.98 -0.59
N THR A 24 31.03 10.72 -0.89
CA THR A 24 30.23 9.56 -0.42
C THR A 24 30.35 9.38 1.09
N GLU A 25 31.55 9.43 1.66
CA GLU A 25 31.76 9.40 3.11
C GLU A 25 30.98 10.52 3.81
N TYR A 26 31.01 11.72 3.25
CA TYR A 26 30.26 12.86 3.78
C TYR A 26 28.74 12.59 3.82
N LEU A 27 28.16 11.95 2.80
CA LEU A 27 26.74 11.60 2.78
C LEU A 27 26.39 10.53 3.82
N PHE A 28 27.24 9.52 4.01
CA PHE A 28 27.07 8.53 5.08
C PHE A 28 27.17 9.17 6.48
N ASP A 29 28.12 10.07 6.70
CA ASP A 29 28.23 10.84 7.95
C ASP A 29 26.98 11.70 8.21
N LEU A 30 26.35 12.23 7.18
CA LEU A 30 25.11 13.00 7.30
C LEU A 30 23.93 12.07 7.68
N VAL A 31 23.84 10.90 7.07
CA VAL A 31 22.82 9.88 7.42
C VAL A 31 22.98 9.43 8.86
N GLU A 32 24.20 9.10 9.30
CA GLU A 32 24.49 8.71 10.68
C GLU A 32 24.11 9.82 11.68
N ALA A 33 24.44 11.07 11.37
CA ALA A 33 24.05 12.20 12.22
C ALA A 33 22.52 12.35 12.32
N VAL A 34 21.77 12.12 11.24
CA VAL A 34 20.31 12.14 11.24
C VAL A 34 19.74 10.97 12.04
N GLU A 35 20.30 9.77 11.90
CA GLU A 35 19.88 8.59 12.68
C GLU A 35 20.09 8.81 14.19
N LYS A 36 21.24 9.34 14.58
CA LYS A 36 21.51 9.68 15.98
C LYS A 36 20.51 10.68 16.56
N ILE A 37 20.13 11.71 15.80
CA ILE A 37 19.07 12.64 16.21
C ILE A 37 17.75 11.90 16.42
N LYS A 38 17.37 11.02 15.51
CA LYS A 38 16.13 10.25 15.63
C LYS A 38 16.15 9.37 16.88
N GLU A 39 17.24 8.64 17.15
CA GLU A 39 17.39 7.81 18.33
C GLU A 39 17.31 8.63 19.62
N GLU A 40 18.01 9.77 19.70
CA GLU A 40 17.98 10.67 20.84
C GLU A 40 16.56 11.23 21.09
N TRP A 41 15.83 11.56 20.04
CA TRP A 41 14.45 12.04 20.16
C TRP A 41 13.52 10.93 20.62
N LEU A 42 13.62 9.74 20.01
CA LEU A 42 12.84 8.57 20.41
C LEU A 42 13.07 8.19 21.88
N SER A 43 14.30 8.29 22.36
CA SER A 43 14.64 7.99 23.77
C SER A 43 14.04 8.97 24.79
N LYS A 44 13.74 10.21 24.38
CA LYS A 44 13.17 11.26 25.23
C LYS A 44 11.65 11.27 25.25
N LEU A 45 11.02 10.49 24.36
CA LEU A 45 9.57 10.44 24.28
C LEU A 45 8.94 9.77 25.49
N PRO A 46 7.80 10.29 26.00
CA PRO A 46 6.97 9.52 26.88
C PRO A 46 6.51 8.24 26.15
N TYR A 47 6.25 7.18 26.93
CA TYR A 47 5.70 5.95 26.34
C TYR A 47 4.45 6.29 25.50
N HIS A 48 4.53 6.05 24.22
CA HIS A 48 3.45 6.34 23.27
C HIS A 48 2.88 5.01 22.77
N LEU A 49 1.60 4.81 23.00
CA LEU A 49 0.84 3.67 22.48
C LEU A 49 -0.36 4.18 21.68
N ASN A 50 -0.34 3.95 20.39
CA ASN A 50 -1.51 4.13 19.56
C ASN A 50 -1.97 2.76 19.04
N VAL A 51 -3.14 2.31 19.50
CA VAL A 51 -3.68 0.99 19.15
C VAL A 51 -3.90 0.85 17.64
N ILE A 52 -4.16 1.94 16.94
CA ILE A 52 -4.36 1.95 15.48
C ILE A 52 -3.03 1.72 14.75
N ASP A 53 -1.93 2.31 15.25
CA ASP A 53 -0.58 2.04 14.73
C ASP A 53 -0.24 0.56 14.85
N GLU A 54 -0.44 -0.04 16.04
CA GLU A 54 -0.13 -1.44 16.32
C GLU A 54 -0.93 -2.44 15.47
N LEU A 55 -2.13 -2.06 15.05
CA LEU A 55 -3.00 -2.90 14.23
C LEU A 55 -2.70 -2.82 12.73
N HIS A 56 -1.78 -1.97 12.29
CA HIS A 56 -1.39 -1.80 10.88
C HIS A 56 -2.60 -1.75 9.94
N ILE A 57 -3.51 -0.82 10.20
CA ILE A 57 -4.79 -0.77 9.52
C ILE A 57 -4.66 -0.49 8.01
N ASN A 58 -5.49 -1.16 7.21
CA ASN A 58 -5.59 -0.98 5.76
C ASN A 58 -6.62 0.10 5.36
N GLU A 59 -6.75 0.42 4.07
CA GLU A 59 -7.71 1.42 3.55
C GLU A 59 -9.14 1.14 3.96
N ASN A 60 -9.57 -0.13 3.99
CA ASN A 60 -10.92 -0.50 4.43
C ASN A 60 -11.18 -0.15 5.91
N ALA A 61 -10.15 -0.20 6.76
CA ALA A 61 -10.30 0.21 8.16
C ALA A 61 -10.55 1.71 8.29
N HIS A 62 -9.92 2.55 7.46
CA HIS A 62 -10.21 3.98 7.40
C HIS A 62 -11.65 4.24 6.99
N SER A 63 -12.16 3.53 5.98
CA SER A 63 -13.56 3.61 5.55
C SER A 63 -14.51 3.21 6.68
N ARG A 64 -14.18 2.19 7.49
CA ARG A 64 -14.97 1.79 8.67
C ARG A 64 -14.97 2.86 9.75
N ILE A 65 -13.82 3.46 10.05
CA ILE A 65 -13.69 4.53 11.06
C ILE A 65 -14.52 5.75 10.62
N LEU A 66 -14.34 6.22 9.39
CA LEU A 66 -15.11 7.34 8.86
C LEU A 66 -16.62 7.05 8.85
N THR A 67 -17.02 5.83 8.44
CA THR A 67 -18.45 5.42 8.49
C THR A 67 -19.01 5.56 9.89
N LYS A 68 -18.29 5.08 10.92
CA LYS A 68 -18.73 5.15 12.32
C LYS A 68 -18.81 6.59 12.81
N LEU A 69 -17.87 7.44 12.43
CA LEU A 69 -17.92 8.86 12.75
C LEU A 69 -19.13 9.53 12.09
N LEU A 70 -19.37 9.30 10.80
CA LEU A 70 -20.51 9.91 10.10
C LEU A 70 -21.88 9.36 10.56
N GLN A 71 -21.91 8.15 11.13
CA GLN A 71 -23.11 7.57 11.77
C GLN A 71 -23.42 8.17 13.17
N TYR A 72 -22.48 8.94 13.75
CA TYR A 72 -22.70 9.52 15.09
C TYR A 72 -23.94 10.42 15.10
N LYS A 73 -24.80 10.18 16.07
CA LYS A 73 -25.99 11.02 16.36
C LYS A 73 -25.84 11.70 17.71
N SER A 74 -26.08 12.99 17.70
CA SER A 74 -26.21 13.76 18.95
C SER A 74 -27.47 13.38 19.72
N GLU A 75 -27.65 13.93 20.93
CA GLU A 75 -28.87 13.75 21.72
C GLU A 75 -30.11 14.30 21.02
N SER A 76 -29.95 15.29 20.18
CA SER A 76 -31.03 15.84 19.34
C SER A 76 -31.39 14.93 18.15
N GLY A 77 -30.67 13.82 17.94
CA GLY A 77 -30.87 12.91 16.82
C GLY A 77 -30.21 13.36 15.51
N ARG A 78 -29.46 14.48 15.53
CA ARG A 78 -28.77 15.01 14.34
C ARG A 78 -27.47 14.26 14.06
N TYR A 79 -27.10 14.14 12.79
CA TYR A 79 -25.83 13.58 12.34
C TYR A 79 -24.74 14.66 12.32
N GLU A 80 -24.36 15.14 13.51
CA GLU A 80 -23.52 16.35 13.67
C GLU A 80 -22.18 16.25 12.92
N PHE A 81 -21.53 15.09 12.90
CA PHE A 81 -20.26 14.96 12.19
C PHE A 81 -20.43 14.94 10.67
N LEU A 82 -21.51 14.33 10.15
CA LEU A 82 -21.82 14.40 8.73
C LEU A 82 -22.16 15.84 8.32
N GLU A 83 -23.00 16.53 9.10
CA GLU A 83 -23.33 17.94 8.86
C GLU A 83 -22.07 18.82 8.88
N SER A 84 -21.19 18.62 9.84
CA SER A 84 -19.95 19.39 9.95
C SER A 84 -18.98 19.11 8.79
N LEU A 85 -18.92 17.87 8.27
CA LEU A 85 -18.12 17.54 7.10
C LEU A 85 -18.65 18.24 5.85
N LEU A 86 -19.97 18.22 5.62
CA LEU A 86 -20.57 18.94 4.49
C LEU A 86 -20.34 20.46 4.61
N ALA A 87 -20.48 21.04 5.80
CA ALA A 87 -20.15 22.44 6.05
C ALA A 87 -18.67 22.76 5.80
N TYR A 88 -17.77 21.84 6.18
CA TYR A 88 -16.34 21.95 5.88
C TYR A 88 -16.06 21.97 4.38
N ILE A 89 -16.69 21.09 3.61
CA ILE A 89 -16.57 21.03 2.15
C ILE A 89 -16.97 22.35 1.52
N VAL A 90 -18.15 22.88 1.89
CA VAL A 90 -18.65 24.16 1.38
C VAL A 90 -17.69 25.30 1.70
N THR A 91 -17.17 25.36 2.94
CA THR A 91 -16.39 26.50 3.42
C THR A 91 -14.94 26.49 2.90
N LYS A 92 -14.34 25.29 2.73
CA LYS A 92 -12.91 25.14 2.42
C LYS A 92 -12.62 24.82 0.96
N ARG A 93 -13.61 24.31 0.23
CA ARG A 93 -13.44 23.87 -1.18
C ARG A 93 -14.39 24.61 -2.15
N ASP A 94 -15.14 25.62 -1.66
CA ASP A 94 -16.11 26.38 -2.45
C ASP A 94 -17.13 25.52 -3.23
N CYS A 95 -17.31 24.27 -2.80
CA CYS A 95 -18.23 23.34 -3.44
C CYS A 95 -19.64 23.55 -2.89
N THR A 96 -20.29 24.64 -3.31
CA THR A 96 -21.57 25.12 -2.77
C THR A 96 -22.71 24.13 -2.97
N ALA A 97 -22.63 23.21 -3.96
CA ALA A 97 -23.64 22.19 -4.19
C ALA A 97 -23.86 21.28 -2.98
N PHE A 98 -22.82 21.00 -2.19
CA PHE A 98 -22.93 20.21 -0.95
C PHE A 98 -23.75 20.93 0.13
N GLY A 99 -23.84 22.26 0.10
CA GLY A 99 -24.62 23.06 1.05
C GLY A 99 -26.14 22.91 0.87
N TYR A 100 -26.62 22.40 -0.26
CA TYR A 100 -28.03 22.12 -0.49
C TYR A 100 -28.50 20.76 0.02
N ILE A 101 -27.58 19.93 0.51
CA ILE A 101 -27.90 18.60 1.05
C ILE A 101 -28.55 18.76 2.43
N ILE A 102 -29.81 18.30 2.53
CA ILE A 102 -30.56 18.30 3.80
C ILE A 102 -30.51 16.88 4.37
N ILE A 103 -29.80 16.71 5.49
CA ILE A 103 -29.67 15.43 6.17
C ILE A 103 -30.92 15.16 6.99
N LYS A 104 -31.59 14.04 6.73
CA LYS A 104 -32.77 13.58 7.46
C LYS A 104 -32.53 12.23 8.11
N GLU A 105 -32.59 11.16 7.33
CA GLU A 105 -32.40 9.78 7.77
C GLU A 105 -31.44 9.02 6.79
N PRO A 106 -30.17 9.44 6.73
CA PRO A 106 -29.23 8.84 5.79
C PRO A 106 -28.92 7.40 6.16
N GLN A 107 -28.85 6.55 5.15
CA GLN A 107 -28.22 5.24 5.25
C GLN A 107 -26.73 5.40 4.96
N ILE A 108 -25.90 5.17 5.97
CA ILE A 108 -24.43 5.29 5.85
C ILE A 108 -23.85 3.89 5.91
N THR A 109 -23.23 3.44 4.83
CA THR A 109 -22.71 2.08 4.66
C THR A 109 -21.29 2.11 4.12
N GLN A 110 -20.52 1.05 4.42
CA GLN A 110 -19.18 0.80 3.91
C GLN A 110 -19.16 -0.43 3.02
N GLU A 111 -18.23 -0.47 2.07
CA GLU A 111 -17.95 -1.61 1.17
C GLU A 111 -19.20 -2.18 0.45
N LYS A 112 -20.32 -1.49 0.52
CA LYS A 112 -21.52 -1.88 -0.18
C LYS A 112 -21.40 -1.53 -1.66
N CYS A 113 -21.58 -2.51 -2.52
CA CYS A 113 -21.37 -2.34 -3.96
C CYS A 113 -19.92 -1.95 -4.31
N ARG A 114 -18.95 -2.32 -3.49
CA ARG A 114 -17.52 -1.92 -3.58
C ARG A 114 -17.26 -0.43 -3.42
N ILE A 115 -18.24 0.36 -2.96
CA ILE A 115 -18.07 1.77 -2.61
C ILE A 115 -17.54 1.82 -1.18
N ASP A 116 -16.41 2.48 -0.97
CA ASP A 116 -15.70 2.50 0.32
C ASP A 116 -16.56 3.06 1.44
N LEU A 117 -17.22 4.18 1.21
CA LEU A 117 -18.21 4.75 2.09
C LEU A 117 -19.32 5.36 1.26
N TRP A 118 -20.57 5.03 1.57
CA TRP A 118 -21.72 5.46 0.82
C TRP A 118 -22.80 6.02 1.74
N VAL A 119 -23.10 7.32 1.58
CA VAL A 119 -24.17 8.03 2.30
C VAL A 119 -25.33 8.23 1.36
N ARG A 120 -26.51 7.74 1.74
CA ARG A 120 -27.71 7.80 0.90
C ARG A 120 -28.91 8.25 1.70
N ASP A 121 -29.69 9.15 1.15
CA ASP A 121 -31.03 9.52 1.63
C ASP A 121 -31.98 9.56 0.41
N LYS A 122 -33.24 9.85 0.62
CA LYS A 122 -34.25 9.91 -0.47
C LYS A 122 -33.88 10.90 -1.58
N GLU A 123 -33.23 12.01 -1.21
CA GLU A 123 -32.99 13.15 -2.11
C GLU A 123 -31.56 13.21 -2.64
N TYR A 124 -30.63 12.44 -2.07
CA TYR A 124 -29.23 12.48 -2.48
C TYR A 124 -28.48 11.18 -2.19
N ALA A 125 -27.37 11.00 -2.88
CA ALA A 125 -26.36 9.98 -2.60
C ALA A 125 -24.97 10.59 -2.67
N ILE A 126 -24.11 10.32 -1.67
CA ILE A 126 -22.71 10.76 -1.63
C ILE A 126 -21.83 9.52 -1.68
N ILE A 127 -20.99 9.43 -2.70
CA ILE A 127 -19.99 8.41 -2.90
C ILE A 127 -18.68 8.92 -2.32
N PHE A 128 -18.06 8.17 -1.42
CA PHE A 128 -16.71 8.43 -0.94
C PHE A 128 -15.79 7.34 -1.47
N GLU A 129 -14.67 7.73 -2.03
CA GLU A 129 -13.55 6.86 -2.40
C GLU A 129 -12.32 7.23 -1.58
N ASN A 130 -11.68 6.25 -0.94
CA ASN A 130 -10.58 6.43 -0.02
C ASN A 130 -9.26 5.90 -0.60
N LYS A 131 -8.24 6.76 -0.66
CA LYS A 131 -6.88 6.46 -1.12
C LYS A 131 -5.85 6.95 -0.08
N VAL A 132 -5.95 6.42 1.15
CA VAL A 132 -5.11 6.85 2.28
C VAL A 132 -3.63 6.57 2.03
N TYR A 133 -3.32 5.47 1.33
CA TYR A 133 -1.96 5.02 1.03
C TYR A 133 -1.57 5.19 -0.44
N ASN A 134 -2.24 6.09 -1.17
CA ASN A 134 -1.99 6.37 -2.58
C ASN A 134 -2.14 5.15 -3.51
N ALA A 135 -3.02 4.20 -3.17
CA ALA A 135 -3.34 3.11 -4.08
C ALA A 135 -3.86 3.67 -5.42
N ARG A 136 -3.38 3.11 -6.52
CA ARG A 136 -3.80 3.55 -7.87
C ARG A 136 -5.29 3.34 -8.08
N ASP A 137 -5.90 4.24 -8.85
CA ASP A 137 -7.28 4.06 -9.28
C ASP A 137 -7.41 2.84 -10.20
N GLN A 138 -8.50 2.10 -10.01
CA GLN A 138 -8.88 1.08 -10.99
C GLN A 138 -9.53 1.77 -12.20
N GLU A 139 -9.36 1.17 -13.36
CA GLU A 139 -10.00 1.65 -14.58
C GLU A 139 -11.52 1.75 -14.42
N HIS A 140 -12.08 2.90 -14.75
CA HIS A 140 -13.52 3.21 -14.62
C HIS A 140 -14.07 3.14 -13.18
N GLN A 141 -13.25 3.29 -12.14
CA GLN A 141 -13.66 3.07 -10.75
C GLN A 141 -14.82 4.01 -10.35
N LEU A 142 -14.61 5.32 -10.45
CA LEU A 142 -15.65 6.30 -10.11
C LEU A 142 -16.87 6.20 -11.01
N SER A 143 -16.67 5.97 -12.31
CA SER A 143 -17.79 5.80 -13.24
C SER A 143 -18.64 4.58 -12.92
N LYS A 144 -18.04 3.47 -12.47
CA LYS A 144 -18.76 2.28 -11.99
C LYS A 144 -19.62 2.62 -10.76
N TYR A 145 -19.09 3.34 -9.79
CA TYR A 145 -19.84 3.72 -8.59
C TYR A 145 -21.00 4.67 -8.88
N ILE A 146 -20.81 5.64 -9.78
CA ILE A 146 -21.86 6.53 -10.25
C ILE A 146 -22.97 5.72 -10.95
N ASN A 147 -22.62 4.80 -11.85
CA ASN A 147 -23.58 3.97 -12.54
C ASN A 147 -24.34 3.04 -11.57
N GLN A 148 -23.67 2.43 -10.60
CA GLN A 148 -24.32 1.63 -9.56
C GLN A 148 -25.29 2.48 -8.72
N THR A 149 -24.92 3.71 -8.39
CA THR A 149 -25.78 4.63 -7.65
C THR A 149 -27.03 5.02 -8.48
N LYS A 150 -26.87 5.25 -9.79
CA LYS A 150 -27.99 5.49 -10.72
C LYS A 150 -28.94 4.27 -10.80
N GLN A 151 -28.40 3.05 -10.78
CA GLN A 151 -29.22 1.82 -10.73
C GLN A 151 -30.04 1.69 -9.43
N CYS A 152 -29.65 2.39 -8.36
CA CYS A 152 -30.43 2.51 -7.11
C CYS A 152 -31.50 3.63 -7.17
N ASN A 153 -31.91 4.08 -8.36
CA ASN A 153 -32.92 5.09 -8.65
C ASN A 153 -32.54 6.52 -8.25
N TYR A 154 -31.26 6.84 -8.13
CA TYR A 154 -30.82 8.22 -8.02
C TYR A 154 -30.60 8.83 -9.41
N ARG A 155 -31.14 10.03 -9.62
CA ARG A 155 -30.81 10.82 -10.80
C ARG A 155 -29.39 11.36 -10.67
N GLU A 156 -28.77 11.67 -11.78
CA GLU A 156 -27.37 12.11 -11.81
C GLU A 156 -27.14 13.37 -10.97
N GLU A 157 -28.11 14.30 -10.97
CA GLU A 157 -28.06 15.55 -10.19
C GLU A 157 -28.14 15.33 -8.67
N GLN A 158 -28.59 14.17 -8.22
CA GLN A 158 -28.69 13.80 -6.81
C GLN A 158 -27.40 13.11 -6.29
N ILE A 159 -26.44 12.83 -7.18
CA ILE A 159 -25.23 12.11 -6.83
C ILE A 159 -24.07 13.09 -6.64
N PHE A 160 -23.34 12.91 -5.55
CA PHE A 160 -22.15 13.66 -5.18
C PHE A 160 -20.97 12.71 -5.02
N VAL A 161 -19.74 13.20 -5.27
CA VAL A 161 -18.53 12.41 -5.16
C VAL A 161 -17.52 13.13 -4.27
N VAL A 162 -17.03 12.46 -3.25
CA VAL A 162 -15.94 12.88 -2.38
C VAL A 162 -14.78 11.91 -2.57
N TYR A 163 -13.68 12.41 -3.10
CA TYR A 163 -12.46 11.64 -3.25
C TYR A 163 -11.49 12.02 -2.14
N LEU A 164 -11.07 11.03 -1.35
CA LEU A 164 -10.18 11.23 -0.21
C LEU A 164 -8.81 10.63 -0.55
N SER A 165 -7.83 11.47 -0.80
CA SER A 165 -6.45 11.03 -1.07
C SER A 165 -5.50 11.43 0.05
N SER A 166 -4.29 10.88 0.05
CA SER A 166 -3.27 11.22 1.06
C SER A 166 -2.97 12.72 1.11
N TRP A 167 -2.70 13.31 -0.07
CA TRP A 167 -2.17 14.66 -0.22
C TRP A 167 -3.08 15.60 -1.01
N GLY A 168 -4.28 15.15 -1.37
CA GLY A 168 -5.18 15.91 -2.24
C GLY A 168 -4.91 15.69 -3.74
N GLN A 169 -4.34 14.52 -4.11
CA GLN A 169 -4.20 14.14 -5.52
C GLN A 169 -5.57 13.92 -6.15
N GLU A 170 -5.72 14.39 -7.36
CA GLU A 170 -6.92 14.15 -8.15
C GLU A 170 -6.96 12.69 -8.61
N PRO A 171 -8.17 12.11 -8.74
CA PRO A 171 -8.32 10.79 -9.34
C PRO A 171 -7.85 10.77 -10.79
N GLU A 172 -7.32 9.62 -11.22
CA GLU A 172 -6.87 9.43 -12.59
C GLU A 172 -8.02 9.63 -13.59
N GLU A 173 -7.74 10.17 -14.77
CA GLU A 173 -8.78 10.45 -15.78
C GLU A 173 -9.57 9.20 -16.19
N GLN A 174 -8.89 8.07 -16.29
CA GLN A 174 -9.50 6.77 -16.59
C GLN A 174 -10.51 6.30 -15.53
N SER A 175 -10.44 6.82 -14.28
CA SER A 175 -11.41 6.51 -13.22
C SER A 175 -12.78 7.13 -13.47
N TRP A 176 -12.81 8.31 -14.08
CA TRP A 176 -14.02 9.10 -14.35
C TRP A 176 -14.80 8.70 -15.59
N ASP A 177 -14.11 8.23 -16.63
CA ASP A 177 -14.71 8.07 -17.96
C ASP A 177 -15.39 9.38 -18.42
N LYS A 178 -16.63 9.33 -18.85
CA LYS A 178 -17.42 10.50 -19.31
C LYS A 178 -17.92 11.44 -18.20
N TYR A 179 -17.73 11.10 -16.93
CA TYR A 179 -18.38 11.81 -15.82
C TYR A 179 -17.59 12.99 -15.25
N LYS A 180 -16.33 13.18 -15.62
CA LYS A 180 -15.44 14.22 -15.04
C LYS A 180 -16.08 15.62 -15.09
N ASP A 181 -16.46 16.06 -16.26
CA ASP A 181 -17.05 17.40 -16.46
C ASP A 181 -18.47 17.51 -15.88
N VAL A 182 -19.25 16.42 -15.97
CA VAL A 182 -20.62 16.35 -15.45
C VAL A 182 -20.68 16.53 -13.94
N PHE A 183 -19.66 16.04 -13.24
CA PHE A 183 -19.59 16.11 -11.78
C PHE A 183 -18.80 17.30 -11.25
N ALA A 184 -18.23 18.17 -12.07
CA ALA A 184 -17.35 19.26 -11.64
C ALA A 184 -17.90 20.13 -10.48
N SER A 185 -19.22 20.36 -10.42
CA SER A 185 -19.87 21.11 -9.32
C SER A 185 -20.30 20.26 -8.13
N ARG A 186 -20.28 18.94 -8.24
CA ARG A 186 -20.73 17.96 -7.23
C ARG A 186 -19.63 16.96 -6.84
N TYR A 187 -18.41 17.30 -7.16
CA TYR A 187 -17.20 16.59 -6.83
C TYR A 187 -16.34 17.44 -5.92
N VAL A 188 -15.68 16.79 -4.98
CA VAL A 188 -14.64 17.40 -4.16
C VAL A 188 -13.52 16.41 -3.90
N ASN A 189 -12.29 16.90 -3.99
CA ASN A 189 -11.11 16.20 -3.53
C ASN A 189 -10.70 16.76 -2.15
N LEU A 190 -10.53 15.88 -1.18
CA LEU A 190 -10.05 16.21 0.16
C LEU A 190 -8.80 15.39 0.48
N SER A 191 -7.86 16.00 1.18
CA SER A 191 -6.69 15.29 1.68
C SER A 191 -6.92 14.72 3.09
N PHE A 192 -6.46 13.50 3.34
CA PHE A 192 -6.39 12.98 4.71
C PHE A 192 -5.42 13.81 5.56
N ARG A 193 -4.27 14.15 4.99
CA ARG A 193 -3.20 14.89 5.65
C ARG A 193 -3.63 16.24 6.22
N ASP A 194 -4.42 16.98 5.47
CA ASP A 194 -4.77 18.36 5.84
C ASP A 194 -6.26 18.50 6.11
N ASP A 195 -7.14 18.07 5.21
CA ASP A 195 -8.57 18.32 5.32
C ASP A 195 -9.21 17.46 6.41
N ILE A 196 -9.01 16.14 6.36
CA ILE A 196 -9.63 15.23 7.32
C ILE A 196 -9.05 15.45 8.73
N VAL A 197 -7.72 15.57 8.87
CA VAL A 197 -7.10 15.88 10.17
C VAL A 197 -7.60 17.21 10.74
N ASN A 198 -7.71 18.26 9.90
CA ASN A 198 -8.24 19.53 10.37
C ASN A 198 -9.73 19.47 10.75
N TRP A 199 -10.54 18.75 9.96
CA TRP A 199 -11.94 18.53 10.30
C TRP A 199 -12.09 17.78 11.63
N LEU A 200 -11.34 16.70 11.83
CA LEU A 200 -11.33 15.93 13.07
C LEU A 200 -10.95 16.82 14.27
N LYS A 201 -9.86 17.60 14.16
CA LYS A 201 -9.37 18.47 15.23
C LYS A 201 -10.28 19.65 15.56
N LYS A 202 -10.86 20.28 14.54
CA LYS A 202 -11.54 21.56 14.69
C LYS A 202 -13.07 21.45 14.72
N GLN A 203 -13.62 20.29 14.29
CA GLN A 203 -15.06 20.11 14.24
C GLN A 203 -15.49 18.87 15.03
N VAL A 204 -14.83 17.73 14.86
CA VAL A 204 -15.26 16.49 15.52
C VAL A 204 -14.94 16.52 17.01
N ILE A 205 -13.66 16.70 17.39
CA ILE A 205 -13.23 16.70 18.80
C ILE A 205 -14.00 17.72 19.64
N LEU A 206 -14.21 18.92 19.10
CA LEU A 206 -14.88 19.99 19.85
C LEU A 206 -16.39 19.75 20.05
N ASN A 207 -16.98 18.83 19.30
CA ASN A 207 -18.40 18.48 19.39
C ASN A 207 -18.65 17.11 20.06
N ILE A 208 -17.58 16.42 20.53
CA ILE A 208 -17.73 15.22 21.35
C ILE A 208 -18.11 15.62 22.77
N ARG A 209 -19.13 14.99 23.32
CA ARG A 209 -19.59 15.26 24.70
C ARG A 209 -18.60 14.68 25.70
N ASP A 210 -18.48 15.34 26.85
CA ASP A 210 -17.56 14.94 27.93
C ASP A 210 -17.76 13.49 28.41
N LYS A 211 -18.99 12.96 28.32
CA LYS A 211 -19.31 11.59 28.72
C LYS A 211 -18.93 10.52 27.66
N ASP A 212 -18.63 10.93 26.43
CA ASP A 212 -18.32 10.00 25.32
C ASP A 212 -16.79 9.70 25.29
N PHE A 213 -16.23 9.22 26.40
CA PHE A 213 -14.79 8.99 26.57
C PHE A 213 -14.19 8.10 25.51
N TYR A 214 -14.86 7.00 25.15
CA TYR A 214 -14.34 6.07 24.15
C TYR A 214 -14.30 6.69 22.75
N LEU A 215 -15.31 7.46 22.40
CA LEU A 215 -15.35 8.19 21.15
C LEU A 215 -14.23 9.22 21.09
N ASN A 216 -14.07 10.01 22.15
CA ASN A 216 -13.01 11.01 22.25
C ASN A 216 -11.62 10.37 22.13
N SER A 217 -11.36 9.30 22.90
CA SER A 217 -10.10 8.57 22.82
C SER A 217 -9.84 8.00 21.44
N ALA A 218 -10.85 7.37 20.81
CA ALA A 218 -10.72 6.79 19.47
C ALA A 218 -10.40 7.87 18.42
N VAL A 219 -11.07 9.03 18.49
CA VAL A 219 -10.79 10.13 17.54
C VAL A 219 -9.42 10.73 17.78
N LEU A 220 -8.98 10.89 19.02
CA LEU A 220 -7.62 11.36 19.34
C LEU A 220 -6.55 10.39 18.80
N GLN A 221 -6.72 9.09 19.01
CA GLN A 221 -5.80 8.08 18.47
C GLN A 221 -5.82 8.09 16.95
N TYR A 222 -6.98 8.25 16.30
CA TYR A 222 -7.06 8.32 14.85
C TYR A 222 -6.39 9.58 14.28
N ILE A 223 -6.53 10.72 14.95
CA ILE A 223 -5.81 11.95 14.60
C ILE A 223 -4.29 11.73 14.70
N ASP A 224 -3.83 11.20 15.84
CA ASP A 224 -2.41 10.93 16.07
C ASP A 224 -1.85 9.94 15.04
N TYR A 225 -2.59 8.88 14.74
CA TYR A 225 -2.23 7.93 13.69
C TYR A 225 -2.07 8.60 12.32
N LEU A 226 -3.05 9.40 11.89
CA LEU A 226 -2.96 10.13 10.62
C LEU A 226 -1.79 11.13 10.63
N GLU A 227 -1.56 11.83 11.74
CA GLU A 227 -0.40 12.72 11.87
C GLU A 227 0.92 11.94 11.79
N GLY A 228 0.97 10.72 12.31
CA GLY A 228 2.13 9.81 12.19
C GLY A 228 2.42 9.43 10.75
N ILE A 229 1.41 8.91 10.01
CA ILE A 229 1.56 8.57 8.59
C ILE A 229 2.15 9.73 7.78
N TYR A 230 1.70 10.96 8.06
CA TYR A 230 2.09 12.15 7.31
C TYR A 230 3.23 12.93 7.95
N LYS A 231 3.93 12.38 8.96
CA LYS A 231 5.04 13.01 9.68
C LYS A 231 4.70 14.43 10.19
N LYS A 232 3.52 14.56 10.80
CA LYS A 232 2.97 15.83 11.32
C LYS A 232 2.83 15.87 12.84
N ARG A 233 3.13 14.81 13.55
CA ARG A 233 3.18 14.83 15.03
C ARG A 233 4.07 15.98 15.48
N THR A 234 3.79 16.56 16.63
CA THR A 234 4.61 17.69 17.16
C THR A 234 6.07 17.31 17.26
N ILE A 235 6.34 16.10 17.73
CA ILE A 235 7.69 15.54 17.81
C ILE A 235 8.38 15.46 16.45
N ASP A 236 7.66 15.06 15.39
CA ASP A 236 8.21 15.00 14.03
C ASP A 236 8.65 16.38 13.56
N LYS A 237 7.92 17.44 13.95
CA LYS A 237 8.27 18.82 13.57
C LYS A 237 9.52 19.29 14.28
N GLU A 238 9.63 19.03 15.58
CA GLU A 238 10.79 19.43 16.39
C GLU A 238 12.04 18.66 15.94
N MET A 239 11.93 17.36 15.78
CA MET A 239 13.00 16.51 15.24
C MET A 239 13.42 16.97 13.82
N ASN A 240 12.47 17.24 12.93
CA ASN A 240 12.75 17.72 11.59
C ASN A 240 13.42 19.11 11.59
N MET A 241 13.10 19.98 12.55
CA MET A 241 13.81 21.25 12.70
C MET A 241 15.27 21.05 13.12
N GLU A 242 15.54 20.08 13.97
CA GLU A 242 16.91 19.75 14.38
C GLU A 242 17.70 19.08 13.26
N ILE A 243 17.10 18.13 12.54
CA ILE A 243 17.68 17.55 11.32
C ILE A 243 18.00 18.65 10.30
N ARG A 244 17.08 19.59 10.09
CA ARG A 244 17.29 20.70 9.18
C ARG A 244 18.49 21.56 9.59
N LYS A 245 18.67 21.86 10.87
CA LYS A 245 19.84 22.60 11.36
C LYS A 245 21.11 21.85 11.05
N VAL A 246 21.18 20.54 11.31
CA VAL A 246 22.36 19.73 11.00
C VAL A 246 22.66 19.76 9.50
N ILE A 247 21.66 19.66 8.62
CA ILE A 247 21.83 19.78 7.18
C ILE A 247 22.37 21.18 6.83
N GLU A 248 21.78 22.25 7.36
CA GLU A 248 22.21 23.63 7.11
C GLU A 248 23.66 23.84 7.55
N GLU A 249 24.06 23.36 8.72
CA GLU A 249 25.42 23.45 9.26
C GLU A 249 26.43 22.66 8.42
N ARG A 250 26.10 21.39 8.13
CA ARG A 250 26.97 20.50 7.35
C ARG A 250 27.19 21.01 5.93
N LEU A 251 26.16 21.49 5.26
CA LEU A 251 26.25 22.08 3.93
C LEU A 251 26.73 23.55 3.95
N LYS A 252 26.98 24.11 5.14
CA LYS A 252 27.42 25.51 5.32
C LYS A 252 26.48 26.52 4.68
N LEU A 253 25.17 26.24 4.67
CA LEU A 253 24.16 27.09 4.04
C LEU A 253 23.99 28.42 4.77
N ASP A 254 24.38 28.50 6.04
CA ASP A 254 24.44 29.71 6.83
C ASP A 254 25.44 30.75 6.28
N LYS A 255 26.46 30.30 5.56
CA LYS A 255 27.50 31.12 4.95
C LYS A 255 27.14 31.64 3.54
N CYS A 256 26.07 31.12 2.96
CA CYS A 256 25.62 31.56 1.64
C CYS A 256 24.94 32.93 1.69
N LEU A 257 25.30 33.82 0.76
CA LEU A 257 24.82 35.18 0.72
C LEU A 257 23.37 35.32 0.28
N ASP A 258 22.88 34.40 -0.56
CA ASP A 258 21.50 34.42 -1.04
C ASP A 258 20.85 33.04 -1.12
N ASN A 259 19.51 33.02 -1.25
CA ASN A 259 18.74 31.81 -1.34
C ASN A 259 18.94 31.02 -2.65
N ARG A 260 19.41 31.66 -3.72
CA ARG A 260 19.67 30.99 -5.01
C ARG A 260 20.89 30.09 -4.91
N GLU A 261 21.92 30.55 -4.19
CA GLU A 261 23.10 29.76 -3.89
C GLU A 261 22.72 28.54 -3.01
N LYS A 262 21.93 28.75 -1.96
CA LYS A 262 21.41 27.65 -1.12
C LYS A 262 20.66 26.59 -1.93
N VAL A 263 19.79 27.02 -2.84
CA VAL A 263 19.05 26.11 -3.72
C VAL A 263 19.99 25.32 -4.62
N ARG A 264 21.03 25.95 -5.18
CA ARG A 264 22.00 25.25 -6.04
C ARG A 264 22.78 24.18 -5.28
N ILE A 265 23.25 24.51 -4.07
CA ILE A 265 23.96 23.54 -3.21
C ILE A 265 23.05 22.38 -2.85
N LEU A 266 21.82 22.65 -2.42
CA LEU A 266 20.84 21.60 -2.09
C LEU A 266 20.54 20.73 -3.30
N GLN A 267 20.31 21.33 -4.48
CA GLN A 267 20.03 20.58 -5.69
C GLN A 267 21.20 19.66 -6.06
N SER A 268 22.44 20.18 -6.06
CA SER A 268 23.62 19.36 -6.33
C SER A 268 23.73 18.17 -5.37
N LYS A 269 23.43 18.36 -4.09
CA LYS A 269 23.48 17.26 -3.11
C LYS A 269 22.33 16.28 -3.24
N ILE A 270 21.17 16.72 -3.69
CA ILE A 270 20.05 15.83 -4.05
C ILE A 270 20.44 14.97 -5.25
N ASP A 271 21.02 15.57 -6.29
CA ASP A 271 21.46 14.85 -7.49
C ASP A 271 22.54 13.78 -7.12
N ASP A 272 23.51 14.13 -6.26
CA ASP A 272 24.53 13.18 -5.76
C ASP A 272 23.88 12.01 -4.98
N MET A 273 22.88 12.29 -4.13
CA MET A 273 22.16 11.28 -3.37
C MET A 273 21.33 10.35 -4.28
N ASP A 274 20.68 10.90 -5.29
CA ASP A 274 19.90 10.15 -6.26
C ASP A 274 20.77 9.18 -7.06
N GLU A 275 21.98 9.59 -7.44
CA GLU A 275 22.95 8.73 -8.12
C GLU A 275 23.38 7.55 -7.22
N ILE A 276 23.69 7.80 -5.95
CA ILE A 276 24.04 6.76 -4.98
C ILE A 276 22.86 5.82 -4.76
N LEU A 277 21.65 6.34 -4.61
CA LEU A 277 20.45 5.54 -4.44
C LEU A 277 20.22 4.60 -5.62
N GLN A 278 20.36 5.08 -6.86
CA GLN A 278 20.25 4.26 -8.06
C GLN A 278 21.29 3.13 -8.10
N GLN A 279 22.53 3.39 -7.66
CA GLN A 279 23.55 2.35 -7.56
C GLN A 279 23.19 1.31 -6.49
N MET A 280 22.70 1.74 -5.33
CA MET A 280 22.26 0.83 -4.27
C MET A 280 21.08 -0.03 -4.73
N GLU A 281 20.11 0.52 -5.42
CA GLU A 281 18.98 -0.22 -6.01
C GLU A 281 19.45 -1.24 -7.04
N THR A 282 20.40 -0.85 -7.89
CA THR A 282 21.01 -1.78 -8.86
C THR A 282 21.69 -2.95 -8.17
N MET A 283 22.52 -2.67 -7.16
CA MET A 283 23.18 -3.70 -6.37
C MET A 283 22.18 -4.59 -5.63
N GLN A 284 21.13 -4.01 -5.06
CA GLN A 284 20.06 -4.75 -4.40
C GLN A 284 19.42 -5.75 -5.36
N ASN A 285 19.07 -5.31 -6.56
CA ASN A 285 18.50 -6.16 -7.60
C ASN A 285 19.46 -7.29 -8.03
N GLU A 286 20.75 -6.98 -8.17
CA GLU A 286 21.76 -8.00 -8.46
C GLU A 286 21.84 -9.09 -7.37
N TYR A 287 21.82 -8.70 -6.09
CA TYR A 287 21.84 -9.64 -4.98
C TYR A 287 20.53 -10.45 -4.90
N ARG A 288 19.39 -9.85 -5.16
CA ARG A 288 18.12 -10.57 -5.26
C ARG A 288 18.15 -11.62 -6.35
N ASN A 289 18.59 -11.25 -7.54
CA ASN A 289 18.69 -12.18 -8.67
C ASN A 289 19.60 -13.38 -8.33
N LYS A 290 20.67 -13.16 -7.56
CA LYS A 290 21.52 -14.25 -7.06
C LYS A 290 20.77 -15.15 -6.07
N ILE A 291 19.92 -14.60 -5.19
CA ILE A 291 19.08 -15.40 -4.29
C ILE A 291 18.10 -16.26 -5.11
N PHE A 292 17.36 -15.67 -6.04
CA PHE A 292 16.44 -16.40 -6.89
C PHE A 292 17.15 -17.46 -7.76
N ALA A 293 18.33 -17.17 -8.27
CA ALA A 293 19.14 -18.15 -9.01
C ALA A 293 19.54 -19.33 -8.12
N SER A 294 19.97 -19.09 -6.88
CA SER A 294 20.31 -20.17 -5.94
C SER A 294 19.09 -21.02 -5.55
N TRP A 295 17.92 -20.39 -5.39
CA TRP A 295 16.67 -21.12 -5.16
C TRP A 295 16.26 -21.99 -6.34
N ARG A 296 16.40 -21.48 -7.57
CA ARG A 296 16.13 -22.29 -8.77
C ARG A 296 17.02 -23.53 -8.82
N GLU A 297 18.31 -23.38 -8.51
CA GLU A 297 19.25 -24.50 -8.43
C GLU A 297 18.87 -25.50 -7.31
N GLU A 298 18.54 -25.01 -6.12
CA GLU A 298 18.10 -25.85 -5.01
C GLU A 298 16.81 -26.60 -5.34
N VAL A 299 15.82 -25.93 -5.92
CA VAL A 299 14.54 -26.51 -6.31
C VAL A 299 14.74 -27.56 -7.40
N ALA A 300 15.58 -27.30 -8.40
CA ALA A 300 15.92 -28.25 -9.44
C ALA A 300 16.60 -29.52 -8.91
N ASN A 301 17.50 -29.36 -7.94
CA ASN A 301 18.16 -30.49 -7.28
C ASN A 301 17.23 -31.29 -6.36
N ARG A 302 16.31 -30.61 -5.65
CA ARG A 302 15.39 -31.22 -4.68
C ARG A 302 14.21 -31.92 -5.34
N TYR A 303 13.74 -31.40 -6.46
CA TYR A 303 12.56 -31.87 -7.18
C TYR A 303 12.82 -32.15 -8.67
N PRO A 304 13.82 -32.99 -9.03
CA PRO A 304 14.20 -33.22 -10.43
C PRO A 304 13.10 -33.93 -11.25
N GLN A 305 12.11 -34.54 -10.58
CA GLN A 305 10.99 -35.22 -11.20
C GLN A 305 9.90 -34.31 -11.76
N TYR A 306 9.86 -33.03 -11.30
CA TYR A 306 8.87 -32.07 -11.76
C TYR A 306 9.43 -31.15 -12.85
N ARG A 307 8.54 -30.61 -13.69
CA ARG A 307 8.92 -29.50 -14.58
C ARG A 307 9.14 -28.26 -13.74
N HIS A 308 10.11 -27.45 -14.11
CA HIS A 308 10.41 -26.19 -13.43
C HIS A 308 9.85 -25.04 -14.25
N THR A 309 9.41 -23.99 -13.59
CA THR A 309 9.03 -22.76 -14.28
C THR A 309 10.27 -22.18 -14.95
N THR A 310 10.15 -21.86 -16.24
CA THR A 310 11.13 -21.03 -16.93
C THR A 310 10.72 -19.59 -16.71
N PRO A 311 11.52 -18.78 -16.00
CA PRO A 311 11.19 -17.40 -15.79
C PRO A 311 11.20 -16.64 -17.12
N GLU A 312 10.18 -15.85 -17.37
CA GLU A 312 10.24 -14.80 -18.38
C GLU A 312 11.14 -13.65 -17.91
N ASP A 313 11.30 -13.54 -16.60
CA ASP A 313 12.24 -12.66 -15.91
C ASP A 313 12.94 -13.43 -14.76
N ASP A 314 13.99 -12.86 -14.17
CA ASP A 314 14.79 -13.50 -13.12
C ASP A 314 14.09 -13.58 -11.74
N THR A 315 12.83 -13.20 -11.64
CA THR A 315 12.09 -13.01 -10.39
C THR A 315 11.11 -14.15 -10.02
N HIS A 316 11.17 -15.28 -10.75
CA HIS A 316 10.30 -16.45 -10.51
C HIS A 316 11.07 -17.69 -10.15
N VAL A 317 10.54 -18.47 -9.20
CA VAL A 317 11.03 -19.81 -8.84
C VAL A 317 9.82 -20.73 -8.64
N GLY A 318 9.74 -21.83 -9.36
CA GLY A 318 8.59 -22.69 -9.19
C GLY A 318 8.71 -24.06 -9.83
N VAL A 319 7.72 -24.90 -9.50
CA VAL A 319 7.55 -26.24 -10.05
C VAL A 319 6.14 -26.41 -10.61
N ILE A 320 6.04 -27.27 -11.63
CA ILE A 320 4.79 -27.63 -12.27
C ILE A 320 4.58 -29.12 -12.00
N MET A 321 3.46 -29.45 -11.36
CA MET A 321 3.07 -30.80 -10.95
C MET A 321 1.75 -31.19 -11.61
N GLU A 322 1.45 -32.48 -11.70
CA GLU A 322 0.16 -33.00 -12.11
C GLU A 322 -0.52 -33.71 -10.93
N ILE A 323 -1.71 -33.25 -10.56
CA ILE A 323 -2.51 -33.80 -9.46
C ILE A 323 -3.90 -34.12 -10.00
N GLY A 324 -4.28 -35.40 -10.00
CA GLY A 324 -5.59 -35.83 -10.50
C GLY A 324 -5.87 -35.44 -11.96
N GLY A 325 -4.84 -35.40 -12.81
CA GLY A 325 -4.93 -34.98 -14.20
C GLY A 325 -5.09 -33.47 -14.38
N ILE A 326 -4.74 -32.71 -13.37
CA ILE A 326 -4.76 -31.22 -13.38
C ILE A 326 -3.33 -30.73 -13.21
N GLU A 327 -2.90 -29.83 -14.09
CA GLU A 327 -1.62 -29.15 -13.97
C GLU A 327 -1.70 -28.08 -12.87
N VAL A 328 -0.81 -28.18 -11.88
CA VAL A 328 -0.72 -27.30 -10.71
C VAL A 328 0.64 -26.62 -10.71
N TRP A 329 0.63 -25.32 -10.67
CA TRP A 329 1.83 -24.47 -10.65
C TRP A 329 2.04 -23.95 -9.23
N ALA A 330 3.12 -24.36 -8.59
CA ALA A 330 3.54 -23.81 -7.30
C ALA A 330 4.78 -22.96 -7.52
N TYR A 331 4.74 -21.68 -7.10
CA TYR A 331 5.84 -20.78 -7.37
C TYR A 331 5.95 -19.62 -6.36
N ILE A 332 7.17 -19.08 -6.28
CA ILE A 332 7.47 -17.79 -5.69
C ILE A 332 7.58 -16.78 -6.81
N PHE A 333 7.05 -15.58 -6.62
CA PHE A 333 7.32 -14.45 -7.49
C PHE A 333 7.40 -13.15 -6.71
N GLU A 334 7.99 -12.14 -7.32
CA GLU A 334 8.13 -10.80 -6.76
C GLU A 334 7.37 -9.78 -7.61
N ASN A 335 6.51 -8.99 -6.94
CA ASN A 335 5.86 -7.84 -7.51
C ASN A 335 5.56 -6.85 -6.39
N SER A 336 6.46 -5.92 -6.10
CA SER A 336 6.44 -5.00 -4.92
C SER A 336 6.46 -5.69 -3.55
N GLN A 337 6.16 -6.97 -3.48
CA GLN A 337 6.25 -7.86 -2.30
C GLN A 337 6.68 -9.24 -2.78
N LEU A 338 7.05 -10.11 -1.85
CA LEU A 338 7.28 -11.52 -2.14
C LEU A 338 5.98 -12.31 -1.99
N TYR A 339 5.71 -13.22 -2.91
CA TYR A 339 4.51 -14.05 -2.92
C TYR A 339 4.89 -15.51 -3.00
N CYS A 340 4.22 -16.34 -2.20
CA CYS A 340 4.15 -17.77 -2.42
C CYS A 340 2.74 -18.10 -2.92
N GLN A 341 2.63 -18.73 -4.09
CA GLN A 341 1.35 -18.96 -4.77
C GLN A 341 1.26 -20.38 -5.33
N VAL A 342 0.02 -20.87 -5.36
CA VAL A 342 -0.37 -22.03 -6.17
C VAL A 342 -1.46 -21.60 -7.14
N GLU A 343 -1.32 -22.01 -8.38
CA GLU A 343 -2.28 -21.78 -9.45
C GLU A 343 -2.58 -23.06 -10.21
N MET A 344 -3.83 -23.26 -10.65
CA MET A 344 -4.23 -24.35 -11.54
C MET A 344 -4.28 -23.87 -12.99
N SER A 345 -3.87 -24.71 -13.92
CA SER A 345 -3.97 -24.42 -15.35
C SER A 345 -5.42 -24.09 -15.74
N ARG A 346 -5.58 -22.99 -16.50
CA ARG A 346 -6.90 -22.50 -16.98
C ARG A 346 -7.49 -23.35 -18.11
N ASP A 347 -6.70 -24.20 -18.74
CA ASP A 347 -7.10 -25.01 -19.91
C ASP A 347 -7.72 -26.36 -19.53
N LEU A 348 -8.71 -26.36 -18.60
CA LEU A 348 -9.46 -27.57 -18.27
C LEU A 348 -10.65 -27.73 -19.22
N PRO A 349 -10.67 -28.74 -20.11
CA PRO A 349 -11.82 -29.02 -20.95
C PRO A 349 -13.00 -29.51 -20.08
N ASN A 350 -14.05 -28.68 -19.99
CA ASN A 350 -15.43 -29.05 -19.64
C ASN A 350 -15.73 -29.69 -18.26
N LYS A 351 -14.92 -29.56 -17.23
CA LYS A 351 -15.33 -29.93 -15.88
C LYS A 351 -15.29 -28.72 -14.95
N LYS A 352 -16.46 -28.13 -14.69
CA LYS A 352 -16.71 -27.24 -13.55
C LYS A 352 -16.44 -28.01 -12.23
N ARG A 353 -15.20 -28.34 -11.94
CA ARG A 353 -14.82 -28.74 -10.60
C ARG A 353 -14.91 -27.49 -9.73
N ASN A 354 -15.50 -27.64 -8.59
CA ASN A 354 -15.65 -26.58 -7.60
C ASN A 354 -14.23 -26.36 -7.00
N ILE A 355 -13.45 -25.46 -7.59
CA ILE A 355 -12.03 -25.17 -7.27
C ILE A 355 -11.86 -24.96 -5.77
N LYS A 356 -12.79 -24.25 -5.14
CA LYS A 356 -12.86 -24.06 -3.70
C LYS A 356 -12.78 -25.38 -2.89
N LYS A 357 -13.45 -26.45 -3.35
CA LYS A 357 -13.35 -27.76 -2.70
C LYS A 357 -12.02 -28.46 -2.92
N SER A 358 -11.31 -28.14 -4.02
CA SER A 358 -10.00 -28.73 -4.31
C SER A 358 -8.90 -28.16 -3.42
N TRP A 359 -8.91 -26.85 -3.13
CA TRP A 359 -7.94 -26.22 -2.20
C TRP A 359 -8.13 -26.67 -0.76
N VAL A 360 -9.38 -26.74 -0.26
CA VAL A 360 -9.75 -27.27 1.05
C VAL A 360 -9.30 -28.73 1.17
N TYR A 361 -9.48 -29.53 0.13
CA TYR A 361 -9.06 -30.92 0.09
C TYR A 361 -7.54 -31.10 0.24
N LEU A 362 -6.75 -30.21 -0.33
CA LEU A 362 -5.28 -30.21 -0.22
C LEU A 362 -4.78 -29.66 1.12
N GLY A 363 -5.63 -29.05 1.93
CA GLY A 363 -5.25 -28.45 3.22
C GLY A 363 -4.25 -27.31 3.08
N LEU A 364 -4.34 -26.53 1.98
CA LEU A 364 -3.41 -25.44 1.68
C LEU A 364 -3.83 -24.09 2.27
N GLU A 365 -5.06 -23.95 2.76
CA GLU A 365 -5.61 -22.69 3.31
C GLU A 365 -4.84 -22.20 4.52
N ASP A 366 -4.31 -23.09 5.34
CA ASP A 366 -3.48 -22.74 6.49
C ASP A 366 -2.14 -22.14 6.09
N LEU A 367 -1.61 -22.54 4.92
CA LEU A 367 -0.35 -22.00 4.37
C LEU A 367 -0.56 -20.76 3.53
N LEU A 368 -1.64 -20.74 2.73
CA LEU A 368 -1.97 -19.72 1.75
C LEU A 368 -3.39 -19.22 1.98
N PRO A 369 -3.62 -18.27 2.89
CA PRO A 369 -4.96 -17.87 3.35
C PRO A 369 -5.74 -16.99 2.36
N GLN A 370 -5.14 -16.56 1.26
CA GLN A 370 -5.79 -15.68 0.30
C GLN A 370 -6.13 -16.44 -0.96
N GLU A 371 -7.37 -16.30 -1.48
CA GLU A 371 -7.88 -17.08 -2.60
C GLU A 371 -8.49 -16.23 -3.72
N GLN A 372 -8.29 -16.65 -4.95
CA GLN A 372 -9.06 -16.25 -6.13
C GLN A 372 -9.65 -17.50 -6.80
N THR A 373 -10.26 -17.33 -7.98
CA THR A 373 -10.98 -18.40 -8.68
C THR A 373 -10.10 -19.61 -9.07
N ASP A 374 -8.82 -19.38 -9.35
CA ASP A 374 -7.87 -20.36 -9.89
C ASP A 374 -6.52 -20.37 -9.15
N ALA A 375 -6.35 -19.54 -8.13
CA ALA A 375 -5.12 -19.40 -7.37
C ALA A 375 -5.35 -19.15 -5.88
N ILE A 376 -4.42 -19.57 -5.05
CA ILE A 376 -4.30 -19.18 -3.65
C ILE A 376 -2.87 -18.73 -3.37
N TRP A 377 -2.71 -17.77 -2.47
CA TRP A 377 -1.40 -17.16 -2.20
C TRP A 377 -1.26 -16.65 -0.77
N LYS A 378 0.00 -16.33 -0.42
CA LYS A 378 0.38 -15.63 0.78
C LYS A 378 1.43 -14.57 0.47
N TYR A 379 1.26 -13.37 1.04
CA TYR A 379 2.26 -12.31 0.98
C TYR A 379 3.32 -12.49 2.07
N PHE A 380 4.52 -12.04 1.75
CA PHE A 380 5.64 -11.92 2.68
C PHE A 380 6.23 -10.51 2.56
N ASP A 381 6.83 -10.03 3.64
CA ASP A 381 7.58 -8.78 3.59
C ASP A 381 8.66 -8.86 2.51
N TYR A 382 8.98 -7.72 1.93
CA TYR A 382 9.87 -7.63 0.77
C TYR A 382 11.26 -8.23 0.98
N ASN A 383 11.71 -8.37 2.24
CA ASN A 383 12.98 -8.96 2.63
C ASN A 383 12.87 -10.30 3.39
N ASP A 384 11.66 -10.87 3.53
CA ASP A 384 11.46 -12.17 4.18
C ASP A 384 11.73 -13.33 3.21
N PHE A 385 12.95 -13.40 2.71
CA PHE A 385 13.41 -14.44 1.78
C PHE A 385 13.32 -15.84 2.37
N GLU A 386 13.64 -15.99 3.68
CA GLU A 386 13.57 -17.27 4.37
C GLU A 386 12.13 -17.73 4.54
N GLY A 387 11.25 -16.84 4.98
CA GLY A 387 9.82 -17.15 5.19
C GLY A 387 9.13 -17.57 3.90
N VAL A 388 9.33 -16.85 2.79
CA VAL A 388 8.69 -17.19 1.51
C VAL A 388 9.22 -18.52 0.94
N PHE A 389 10.53 -18.76 1.02
CA PHE A 389 11.10 -19.99 0.50
C PHE A 389 10.69 -21.23 1.31
N ASN A 390 10.67 -21.12 2.64
CA ASN A 390 10.16 -22.18 3.52
C ASN A 390 8.67 -22.47 3.27
N CYS A 391 7.85 -21.45 3.07
CA CYS A 391 6.45 -21.62 2.70
C CYS A 391 6.31 -22.37 1.36
N PHE A 392 7.09 -22.00 0.36
CA PHE A 392 7.12 -22.67 -0.92
C PHE A 392 7.53 -24.15 -0.81
N LEU A 393 8.58 -24.47 -0.06
CA LEU A 393 8.99 -25.86 0.14
C LEU A 393 7.90 -26.68 0.84
N GLN A 394 7.24 -26.15 1.86
CA GLN A 394 6.11 -26.80 2.53
C GLN A 394 4.95 -27.04 1.58
N LEU A 395 4.68 -26.08 0.71
CA LEU A 395 3.65 -26.16 -0.31
C LEU A 395 3.91 -27.29 -1.30
N VAL A 396 5.13 -27.38 -1.84
CA VAL A 396 5.52 -28.45 -2.77
C VAL A 396 5.43 -29.83 -2.10
N GLU A 397 5.86 -29.96 -0.86
CA GLU A 397 5.77 -31.24 -0.12
C GLU A 397 4.31 -31.64 0.14
N LYS A 398 3.41 -30.71 0.46
CA LYS A 398 1.96 -31.04 0.57
C LYS A 398 1.37 -31.52 -0.75
N CYS A 399 1.67 -30.85 -1.86
CA CYS A 399 1.22 -31.27 -3.17
C CYS A 399 1.78 -32.67 -3.55
N LYS A 400 3.04 -32.95 -3.21
CA LYS A 400 3.66 -34.25 -3.43
C LYS A 400 2.96 -35.38 -2.65
N GLN A 401 2.63 -35.14 -1.36
CA GLN A 401 1.89 -36.12 -0.55
C GLN A 401 0.54 -36.46 -1.17
N GLU A 402 -0.13 -35.51 -1.78
CA GLU A 402 -1.42 -35.75 -2.44
C GLU A 402 -1.26 -36.56 -3.72
N ILE A 403 -0.23 -36.30 -4.52
CA ILE A 403 0.11 -37.13 -5.69
C ILE A 403 0.36 -38.59 -5.27
N GLU A 404 1.07 -38.80 -4.15
CA GLU A 404 1.36 -40.14 -3.63
C GLU A 404 0.08 -40.85 -3.17
N ARG A 405 -0.86 -40.16 -2.52
CA ARG A 405 -2.16 -40.71 -2.12
C ARG A 405 -3.02 -41.10 -3.31
N GLU A 406 -3.10 -40.25 -4.34
CA GLU A 406 -3.86 -40.57 -5.55
C GLU A 406 -3.30 -41.80 -6.27
N ASN A 407 -1.98 -41.92 -6.35
CA ASN A 407 -1.32 -43.06 -6.96
C ASN A 407 -1.61 -44.36 -6.17
N GLN A 408 -1.66 -44.32 -4.84
CA GLN A 408 -2.00 -45.49 -3.99
C GLN A 408 -3.45 -45.88 -4.18
N ALA A 409 -4.39 -44.94 -4.17
CA ALA A 409 -5.82 -45.19 -4.37
C ALA A 409 -6.13 -45.77 -5.78
N GLY A 410 -5.38 -45.33 -6.80
CA GLY A 410 -5.47 -45.87 -8.17
C GLY A 410 -5.06 -47.34 -8.24
N VAL A 411 -3.99 -47.73 -7.55
CA VAL A 411 -3.50 -49.12 -7.49
C VAL A 411 -4.47 -50.04 -6.76
N GLU A 412 -5.10 -49.56 -5.65
CA GLU A 412 -6.11 -50.36 -4.90
C GLU A 412 -7.38 -50.57 -5.72
N SER A 413 -7.83 -49.55 -6.50
CA SER A 413 -9.01 -49.69 -7.37
C SER A 413 -8.79 -50.62 -8.56
N GLU A 414 -7.56 -50.71 -9.10
CA GLU A 414 -7.21 -51.68 -10.15
C GLU A 414 -7.09 -53.10 -9.59
N ALA A 415 -6.61 -53.28 -8.38
CA ALA A 415 -6.56 -54.58 -7.69
C ALA A 415 -7.94 -55.15 -7.38
N GLU A 416 -8.90 -54.33 -6.95
CA GLU A 416 -10.29 -54.72 -6.71
C GLU A 416 -11.09 -55.00 -8.00
N SER A 417 -10.63 -54.49 -9.15
CA SER A 417 -11.29 -54.76 -10.45
C SER A 417 -10.82 -56.02 -11.14
N VAL A 418 -9.81 -56.71 -10.59
CA VAL A 418 -9.21 -57.95 -11.16
C VAL A 418 -9.63 -59.21 -10.33
N GLU A 419 -10.31 -59.05 -9.17
CA GLU A 419 -11.00 -60.10 -8.46
C GLU A 419 -12.49 -60.19 -8.89
#